data_db98ba0eb949dc1f77817bf3030ec7f3
#
_entry.id   db98ba0eb949dc1f77817bf3030ec7f3
#
_cell.length_a   1.000
_cell.length_b   1.000
_cell.length_c   1.000
_cell.angle_alpha   90.00
_cell.angle_beta   90.00
_cell.angle_gamma   90.00
#
_symmetry.space_group_name_H-M   'P 1'
#
loop_
_entity.id
_entity.type
_entity.pdbx_description
1 polymer ?
#
loop_
_entity_poly.entity_id
_entity_poly.type
_entity_poly.pdbx_seq_one_letter_code
_entity_poly.pdbx_strand_id
1 'polypeptide(L)'
;MIYPDEHMLYAPVEWQDCSEGYTDIRYHKSADGIAKITINRPQVRNAFRPLTVKEMIQALADARYDDTIGVIILTGEGEKAFCSGGDQKVRGDYGGYQDDAGTHHLNVLDFQRQIRTCPKPVVAMVAGYSIGGG
;
A
#
# COMPACT_ATOMS: atom_id res chain seq x y z
N MET A 1 -14.54 -12.23 -32.81
CA MET A 1 -13.79 -11.87 -31.60
C MET A 1 -12.44 -12.59 -31.60
N ILE A 2 -11.37 -11.85 -31.42
CA ILE A 2 -10.04 -12.41 -31.35
C ILE A 2 -9.74 -12.68 -29.87
N TYR A 3 -9.49 -13.94 -29.51
CA TYR A 3 -9.06 -14.28 -28.15
C TYR A 3 -7.56 -14.01 -28.04
N PRO A 4 -7.11 -13.42 -26.91
CA PRO A 4 -5.69 -13.26 -26.71
C PRO A 4 -4.99 -14.62 -26.67
N ASP A 5 -3.78 -14.68 -27.19
CA ASP A 5 -2.92 -15.85 -27.05
C ASP A 5 -2.75 -16.17 -25.56
N GLU A 6 -2.74 -17.46 -25.21
CA GLU A 6 -2.51 -17.92 -23.85
C GLU A 6 -1.22 -17.34 -23.26
N HIS A 7 -0.20 -17.22 -24.09
CA HIS A 7 1.07 -16.58 -23.71
C HIS A 7 0.87 -15.11 -23.27
N MET A 8 -0.03 -14.38 -23.92
CA MET A 8 -0.30 -12.97 -23.59
C MET A 8 -1.07 -12.83 -22.27
N LEU A 9 -1.93 -13.79 -21.94
CA LEU A 9 -2.70 -13.78 -20.69
C LEU A 9 -1.82 -13.94 -19.45
N TYR A 10 -0.70 -14.63 -19.59
CA TYR A 10 0.21 -14.95 -18.48
C TYR A 10 1.54 -14.21 -18.58
N ALA A 11 1.67 -13.27 -19.51
CA ALA A 11 2.87 -12.45 -19.61
C ALA A 11 3.06 -11.62 -18.34
N PRO A 12 4.28 -11.54 -17.81
CA PRO A 12 4.55 -10.68 -16.66
C PRO A 12 4.19 -9.22 -16.95
N VAL A 13 3.61 -8.55 -15.96
CA VAL A 13 3.34 -7.12 -16.04
C VAL A 13 4.65 -6.36 -15.93
N GLU A 14 4.87 -5.40 -16.82
CA GLU A 14 5.99 -4.49 -16.73
C GLU A 14 5.62 -3.32 -15.82
N TRP A 15 6.40 -3.14 -14.75
CA TRP A 15 6.17 -2.11 -13.78
C TRP A 15 7.18 -0.98 -13.89
N GLN A 16 6.67 0.25 -13.92
CA GLN A 16 7.49 1.44 -13.74
C GLN A 16 7.62 1.73 -12.25
N ASP A 17 8.83 1.85 -11.75
CA ASP A 17 9.10 2.16 -10.36
C ASP A 17 8.91 3.65 -10.11
N CYS A 18 7.97 3.99 -9.26
CA CYS A 18 7.65 5.36 -8.83
C CYS A 18 7.96 5.56 -7.34
N SER A 19 8.84 4.76 -6.77
CA SER A 19 9.09 4.69 -5.33
C SER A 19 10.08 5.75 -4.82
N GLU A 20 10.58 6.64 -5.66
CA GLU A 20 11.54 7.67 -5.24
C GLU A 20 10.96 8.50 -4.08
N GLY A 21 11.73 8.63 -3.01
CA GLY A 21 11.32 9.36 -1.81
C GLY A 21 10.56 8.53 -0.79
N TYR A 22 10.19 7.29 -1.10
CA TYR A 22 9.52 6.39 -0.16
C TYR A 22 10.51 5.46 0.53
N THR A 23 10.30 5.24 1.82
CA THR A 23 11.14 4.37 2.66
C THR A 23 10.43 3.06 3.01
N ASP A 24 9.18 3.14 3.43
CA ASP A 24 8.41 2.02 3.99
C ASP A 24 7.53 1.33 2.96
N ILE A 25 7.32 1.95 1.81
CA ILE A 25 6.51 1.38 0.74
C ILE A 25 7.28 1.38 -0.58
N ARG A 26 6.79 0.56 -1.50
CA ARG A 26 7.12 0.67 -2.92
C ARG A 26 5.87 1.07 -3.69
N TYR A 27 6.06 1.86 -4.74
CA TYR A 27 4.97 2.33 -5.57
C TYR A 27 5.31 2.11 -7.03
N HIS A 28 4.44 1.39 -7.73
CA HIS A 28 4.65 1.02 -9.13
C HIS A 28 3.40 1.32 -9.95
N LYS A 29 3.61 1.63 -11.21
CA LYS A 29 2.54 1.83 -12.19
C LYS A 29 2.80 0.97 -13.42
N SER A 30 1.72 0.46 -14.04
CA SER A 30 1.81 -0.24 -15.32
C SER A 30 1.18 0.58 -16.43
N ALA A 31 1.60 0.32 -17.68
CA ALA A 31 0.98 0.95 -18.86
C ALA A 31 -0.49 0.56 -19.04
N ASP A 32 -0.91 -0.55 -18.42
CA ASP A 32 -2.28 -1.04 -18.45
C ASP A 32 -3.23 -0.28 -17.52
N GLY A 33 -2.75 0.71 -16.80
CA GLY A 33 -3.57 1.52 -15.92
C GLY A 33 -3.70 0.99 -14.50
N ILE A 34 -2.74 0.22 -14.02
CA ILE A 34 -2.71 -0.34 -12.67
C ILE A 34 -1.64 0.37 -11.85
N ALA A 35 -2.01 0.85 -10.65
CA ALA A 35 -1.08 1.31 -9.64
C ALA A 35 -0.97 0.26 -8.54
N LYS A 36 0.24 -0.03 -8.07
CA LYS A 36 0.48 -1.00 -7.00
C LYS A 36 1.24 -0.32 -5.87
N ILE A 37 0.65 -0.35 -4.69
CA ILE A 37 1.26 0.13 -3.45
C ILE A 37 1.62 -1.10 -2.63
N THR A 38 2.90 -1.25 -2.31
CA THR A 38 3.42 -2.41 -1.58
C THR A 38 3.99 -1.97 -0.25
N ILE A 39 3.47 -2.50 0.85
CA ILE A 39 4.08 -2.31 2.18
C ILE A 39 5.39 -3.10 2.18
N ASN A 40 6.51 -2.41 2.36
CA ASN A 40 7.84 -3.02 2.26
C ASN A 40 8.58 -2.94 3.59
N ARG A 41 8.04 -3.65 4.58
CA ARG A 41 8.65 -3.84 5.89
C ARG A 41 8.64 -5.31 6.29
N PRO A 42 9.17 -6.22 5.43
CA PRO A 42 9.05 -7.67 5.70
C PRO A 42 9.78 -8.11 6.96
N GLN A 43 10.80 -7.39 7.40
CA GLN A 43 11.55 -7.67 8.64
C GLN A 43 10.70 -7.55 9.90
N VAL A 44 9.57 -6.83 9.83
CA VAL A 44 8.59 -6.70 10.92
C VAL A 44 7.19 -7.15 10.45
N ARG A 45 7.14 -8.10 9.52
CA ARG A 45 5.90 -8.64 8.96
C ARG A 45 4.98 -7.57 8.41
N ASN A 46 5.55 -6.56 7.76
CA ASN A 46 4.83 -5.43 7.18
C ASN A 46 3.96 -4.67 8.18
N ALA A 47 4.38 -4.62 9.44
CA ALA A 47 3.76 -3.75 10.44
C ALA A 47 3.90 -2.30 10.01
N PHE A 48 2.86 -1.50 10.20
CA PHE A 48 2.90 -0.09 9.85
C PHE A 48 3.29 0.79 11.04
N ARG A 49 3.97 1.86 10.73
CA ARG A 49 4.28 2.98 11.63
C ARG A 49 3.75 4.27 10.98
N PRO A 50 3.78 5.42 11.67
CA PRO A 50 3.26 6.66 11.08
C PRO A 50 3.82 7.00 9.69
N LEU A 51 5.13 6.79 9.48
CA LEU A 51 5.73 7.02 8.18
C LEU A 51 5.13 6.11 7.09
N THR A 52 4.91 4.83 7.41
CA THR A 52 4.30 3.89 6.46
C THR A 52 2.94 4.38 6.01
N VAL A 53 2.09 4.77 6.96
CA VAL A 53 0.74 5.25 6.67
C VAL A 53 0.78 6.56 5.87
N LYS A 54 1.65 7.48 6.24
CA LYS A 54 1.85 8.73 5.51
C LYS A 54 2.23 8.48 4.06
N GLU A 55 3.16 7.57 3.82
CA GLU A 55 3.60 7.23 2.47
C GLU A 55 2.49 6.55 1.67
N MET A 56 1.71 5.65 2.30
CA MET A 56 0.56 5.02 1.66
C MET A 56 -0.50 6.05 1.27
N ILE A 57 -0.77 7.02 2.13
CA ILE A 57 -1.71 8.12 1.83
C ILE A 57 -1.23 8.92 0.62
N GLN A 58 0.05 9.25 0.57
CA GLN A 58 0.63 9.99 -0.55
C GLN A 58 0.54 9.21 -1.87
N ALA A 59 0.88 7.92 -1.84
CA ALA A 59 0.81 7.08 -3.04
C ALA A 59 -0.64 6.88 -3.50
N LEU A 60 -1.57 6.67 -2.56
CA LEU A 60 -3.00 6.54 -2.89
C LEU A 60 -3.55 7.83 -3.51
N ALA A 61 -3.16 9.00 -2.98
CA ALA A 61 -3.57 10.28 -3.55
C ALA A 61 -3.03 10.47 -4.97
N ASP A 62 -1.78 10.11 -5.21
CA ASP A 62 -1.20 10.17 -6.54
C ASP A 62 -1.96 9.27 -7.53
N ALA A 63 -2.22 8.03 -7.15
CA ALA A 63 -2.97 7.09 -7.98
C ALA A 63 -4.43 7.53 -8.22
N ARG A 64 -5.06 8.10 -7.19
CA ARG A 64 -6.43 8.62 -7.28
C ARG A 64 -6.57 9.69 -8.36
N TYR A 65 -5.60 10.59 -8.47
CA TYR A 65 -5.65 11.73 -9.39
C TYR A 65 -4.91 11.49 -10.71
N ASP A 66 -4.28 10.35 -10.88
CA ASP A 66 -3.60 9.98 -12.14
C ASP A 66 -4.61 9.43 -13.14
N ASP A 67 -4.89 10.19 -14.18
CA ASP A 67 -5.87 9.81 -15.20
C ASP A 67 -5.51 8.54 -15.97
N THR A 68 -4.26 8.12 -15.93
CA THR A 68 -3.79 6.89 -16.58
C THR A 68 -4.07 5.65 -15.74
N ILE A 69 -4.45 5.81 -14.47
CA ILE A 69 -4.69 4.72 -13.53
C ILE A 69 -6.18 4.49 -13.37
N GLY A 70 -6.60 3.23 -13.57
CA GLY A 70 -8.00 2.82 -13.39
C GLY A 70 -8.23 1.90 -12.21
N VAL A 71 -7.20 1.19 -11.73
CA VAL A 71 -7.28 0.25 -10.61
C VAL A 71 -6.05 0.41 -9.72
N ILE A 72 -6.25 0.30 -8.41
CA ILE A 72 -5.19 0.39 -7.43
C ILE A 72 -5.09 -0.93 -6.68
N ILE A 73 -3.89 -1.51 -6.61
CA ILE A 73 -3.61 -2.72 -5.84
C ILE A 73 -2.85 -2.32 -4.58
N LEU A 74 -3.30 -2.84 -3.44
CA LEU A 74 -2.60 -2.73 -2.17
C LEU A 74 -2.12 -4.11 -1.76
N THR A 75 -0.82 -4.25 -1.50
CA THR A 75 -0.22 -5.53 -1.14
C THR A 75 0.91 -5.36 -0.13
N GLY A 76 1.44 -6.46 0.36
CA GLY A 76 2.62 -6.49 1.23
C GLY A 76 3.75 -7.27 0.59
N GLU A 77 4.98 -6.88 0.86
CA GLU A 77 6.17 -7.56 0.35
C GLU A 77 6.30 -8.94 0.99
N GLY A 78 6.58 -9.96 0.18
CA GLY A 78 6.79 -11.33 0.61
C GLY A 78 5.50 -12.11 0.80
N GLU A 79 5.61 -13.29 1.40
CA GLU A 79 4.51 -14.26 1.51
C GLU A 79 4.03 -14.49 2.94
N LYS A 80 4.72 -13.92 3.94
CA LYS A 80 4.43 -14.20 5.35
C LYS A 80 3.31 -13.36 5.92
N ALA A 81 3.25 -12.09 5.54
CA ALA A 81 2.20 -11.20 6.00
C ALA A 81 1.91 -10.13 4.95
N PHE A 82 0.63 -9.89 4.73
CA PHE A 82 0.16 -8.69 4.05
C PHE A 82 0.46 -7.47 4.92
N CYS A 83 -0.06 -7.48 6.14
CA CYS A 83 0.21 -6.48 7.17
C CYS A 83 -0.13 -7.06 8.53
N SER A 84 0.80 -6.99 9.47
CA SER A 84 0.60 -7.50 10.83
C SER A 84 -0.01 -6.48 11.80
N GLY A 85 -0.44 -5.33 11.28
CA GLY A 85 -1.04 -4.26 12.09
C GLY A 85 -0.04 -3.18 12.49
N GLY A 86 -0.36 -2.43 13.53
CA GLY A 86 0.51 -1.37 14.02
C GLY A 86 1.80 -1.90 14.64
N ASP A 87 2.90 -1.21 14.36
CA ASP A 87 4.21 -1.58 14.90
C ASP A 87 4.25 -1.31 16.41
N GLN A 88 4.29 -2.38 17.20
CA GLN A 88 4.23 -2.29 18.66
C GLN A 88 5.47 -1.64 19.26
N LYS A 89 6.61 -1.71 18.60
CA LYS A 89 7.85 -1.07 19.06
C LYS A 89 7.80 0.46 18.92
N VAL A 90 7.02 0.95 17.98
CA VAL A 90 6.87 2.39 17.71
C VAL A 90 5.70 2.99 18.47
N ARG A 91 4.74 2.15 18.89
CA ARG A 91 3.47 2.58 19.49
C ARG A 91 3.64 3.31 20.83
N GLY A 92 4.61 2.93 21.63
CA GLY A 92 4.89 3.56 22.92
C GLY A 92 3.86 3.24 24.01
N ASP A 93 4.08 3.84 25.23
CA ASP A 93 3.33 3.51 26.44
C ASP A 93 1.89 4.03 26.42
N TYR A 94 1.56 4.99 25.56
CA TYR A 94 0.24 5.62 25.49
C TYR A 94 -0.69 4.93 24.49
N GLY A 95 -0.27 3.84 23.89
CA GLY A 95 -1.08 3.09 22.94
C GLY A 95 -1.32 3.79 21.59
N GLY A 96 -0.65 4.90 21.33
CA GLY A 96 -0.75 5.68 20.09
C GLY A 96 0.61 5.96 19.47
N TYR A 97 0.58 6.64 18.33
CA TYR A 97 1.79 7.02 17.60
C TYR A 97 2.03 8.50 17.70
N GLN A 98 3.31 8.89 17.76
CA GLN A 98 3.74 10.29 17.72
C GLN A 98 4.53 10.54 16.44
N ASP A 99 4.41 11.74 15.87
CA ASP A 99 5.30 12.21 14.83
C ASP A 99 6.60 12.78 15.45
N ASP A 100 7.51 13.28 14.60
CA ASP A 100 8.79 13.85 15.06
C ASP A 100 8.62 15.09 15.96
N ALA A 101 7.45 15.73 15.91
CA ALA A 101 7.09 16.86 16.79
C ALA A 101 6.40 16.41 18.09
N GLY A 102 6.24 15.11 18.31
CA GLY A 102 5.58 14.55 19.48
C GLY A 102 4.06 14.55 19.43
N THR A 103 3.46 14.84 18.29
CA THR A 103 2.01 14.84 18.10
C THR A 103 1.49 13.44 17.87
N HIS A 104 0.43 13.07 18.57
CA HIS A 104 -0.23 11.78 18.37
C HIS A 104 -1.11 11.80 17.12
N HIS A 105 -0.96 10.79 16.23
CA HIS A 105 -1.71 10.67 15.00
C HIS A 105 -2.42 9.33 14.88
N LEU A 106 -3.70 9.35 14.46
CA LEU A 106 -4.47 8.19 14.08
C LEU A 106 -4.61 8.10 12.55
N ASN A 107 -3.48 8.24 11.85
CA ASN A 107 -3.43 8.32 10.39
C ASN A 107 -3.96 7.07 9.70
N VAL A 108 -3.95 5.91 10.37
CA VAL A 108 -4.48 4.67 9.81
C VAL A 108 -5.98 4.79 9.52
N LEU A 109 -6.73 5.48 10.37
CA LEU A 109 -8.18 5.71 10.14
C LEU A 109 -8.42 6.62 8.95
N ASP A 110 -7.58 7.63 8.78
CA ASP A 110 -7.63 8.52 7.62
C ASP A 110 -7.32 7.75 6.33
N PHE A 111 -6.30 6.90 6.34
CA PHE A 111 -5.98 6.04 5.20
C PHE A 111 -7.14 5.11 4.85
N GLN A 112 -7.75 4.47 5.83
CA GLN A 112 -8.91 3.59 5.62
C GLN A 112 -10.08 4.37 5.01
N ARG A 113 -10.33 5.59 5.48
CA ARG A 113 -11.36 6.45 4.90
C ARG A 113 -11.04 6.80 3.45
N GLN A 114 -9.81 7.10 3.12
CA GLN A 114 -9.40 7.42 1.76
C GLN A 114 -9.57 6.23 0.81
N ILE A 115 -9.31 5.00 1.28
CA ILE A 115 -9.61 3.79 0.51
C ILE A 115 -11.13 3.70 0.24
N ARG A 116 -11.92 3.86 1.28
CA ARG A 116 -13.39 3.73 1.19
C ARG A 116 -14.02 4.77 0.27
N THR A 117 -13.47 5.97 0.23
CA THR A 117 -14.00 7.08 -0.59
C THR A 117 -13.32 7.22 -1.95
N CYS A 118 -12.35 6.36 -2.26
CA CYS A 118 -11.66 6.40 -3.54
C CYS A 118 -12.61 6.06 -4.68
N PRO A 119 -12.69 6.89 -5.74
CA PRO A 119 -13.57 6.62 -6.88
C PRO A 119 -13.07 5.51 -7.79
N LYS A 120 -11.83 5.04 -7.60
CA LYS A 120 -11.25 3.92 -8.34
C LYS A 120 -11.26 2.67 -7.47
N PRO A 121 -11.44 1.47 -8.05
CA PRO A 121 -11.35 0.23 -7.29
C PRO A 121 -9.99 0.10 -6.60
N VAL A 122 -10.00 -0.24 -5.32
CA VAL A 122 -8.81 -0.59 -4.54
C VAL A 122 -8.90 -2.06 -4.19
N VAL A 123 -7.98 -2.86 -4.72
CA VAL A 123 -7.97 -4.31 -4.57
C VAL A 123 -6.85 -4.71 -3.63
N ALA A 124 -7.19 -5.40 -2.55
CA ALA A 124 -6.19 -5.97 -1.65
C ALA A 124 -5.69 -7.30 -2.23
N MET A 125 -4.39 -7.38 -2.49
CA MET A 125 -3.73 -8.63 -2.88
C MET A 125 -3.02 -9.19 -1.66
N VAL A 126 -3.70 -10.10 -0.96
CA VAL A 126 -3.27 -10.58 0.36
C VAL A 126 -2.56 -11.92 0.23
N ALA A 127 -1.28 -11.96 0.61
CA ALA A 127 -0.52 -13.18 0.81
C ALA A 127 -0.08 -13.20 2.28
N GLY A 128 -0.46 -14.25 3.03
CA GLY A 128 -0.14 -14.37 4.45
C GLY A 128 -1.11 -13.63 5.35
N TYR A 129 -0.63 -13.21 6.52
CA TYR A 129 -1.45 -12.66 7.60
C TYR A 129 -1.90 -11.23 7.34
N SER A 130 -3.14 -10.94 7.72
CA SER A 130 -3.71 -9.58 7.77
C SER A 130 -4.36 -9.42 9.14
N ILE A 131 -3.76 -8.63 10.04
CA ILE A 131 -4.09 -8.59 11.46
C ILE A 131 -4.21 -7.13 11.92
N GLY A 132 -5.10 -6.88 12.90
CA GLY A 132 -5.30 -5.57 13.49
C GLY A 132 -5.74 -4.54 12.44
N GLY A 133 -5.02 -3.43 12.32
CA GLY A 133 -5.25 -2.41 11.29
C GLY A 133 -4.90 -2.84 9.88
N GLY A 134 -4.26 -4.00 9.74
CA GLY A 134 -3.81 -4.51 8.43
C GLY A 134 -4.87 -5.13 7.51
#